data_83b0f4d84c2094a0cdbcb78b348ea7a0
#
_entry.id   83b0f4d84c2094a0cdbcb78b348ea7a0
#
_cell.length_a   1.000
_cell.length_b   1.000
_cell.length_c   1.000
_cell.angle_alpha   90.00
_cell.angle_beta   90.00
_cell.angle_gamma   90.00
#
_symmetry.space_group_name_H-M   'P 1'
#
loop_
_entity.id
_entity.type
_entity.pdbx_description
1 polymer ?
#
loop_
_entity_poly.entity_id
_entity_poly.type
_entity_poly.pdbx_seq_one_letter_code
_entity_poly.pdbx_strand_id
1 'polypeptide(L)'
;MKYQILVLLFILSLFSCSEPSDHITSGFNEMKTDLDLIIEQLATDPIYKTKLNKFVRTNELNEKSRELLNRLDLKDIYYVILSSPNCTETKEFEIEIIFNGDWHLNYNPCGMTFISPGEHSEMDDHFIESWGLDSHWYLWVNRDFIG
;
A
#
# COMPACT_ATOMS: atom_id res chain seq x y z
N MET A 1 -35.49 -3.95 28.70
CA MET A 1 -35.36 -3.87 27.24
C MET A 1 -34.54 -2.68 26.76
N LYS A 2 -34.69 -1.45 27.23
CA LYS A 2 -33.92 -0.27 26.78
C LYS A 2 -32.42 -0.40 27.00
N TYR A 3 -31.95 -0.99 28.10
CA TYR A 3 -30.52 -1.15 28.41
C TYR A 3 -29.83 -2.24 27.56
N GLN A 4 -30.54 -3.26 27.13
CA GLN A 4 -29.99 -4.32 26.28
C GLN A 4 -29.68 -3.81 24.85
N ILE A 5 -30.51 -2.89 24.33
CA ILE A 5 -30.29 -2.26 23.02
C ILE A 5 -29.09 -1.32 23.07
N LEU A 6 -28.88 -0.59 24.18
CA LEU A 6 -27.76 0.32 24.35
C LEU A 6 -26.42 -0.43 24.43
N VAL A 7 -26.40 -1.56 25.15
CA VAL A 7 -25.21 -2.42 25.24
C VAL A 7 -24.88 -3.05 23.88
N LEU A 8 -25.89 -3.46 23.12
CA LEU A 8 -25.68 -4.03 21.77
C LEU A 8 -25.13 -2.99 20.79
N LEU A 9 -25.61 -1.75 20.84
CA LEU A 9 -25.09 -0.64 20.03
C LEU A 9 -23.66 -0.27 20.42
N PHE A 10 -23.31 -0.33 21.72
CA PHE A 10 -21.95 -0.06 22.19
C PHE A 10 -20.98 -1.17 21.77
N ILE A 11 -21.40 -2.43 21.78
CA ILE A 11 -20.60 -3.55 21.29
C ILE A 11 -20.38 -3.46 19.78
N LEU A 12 -21.39 -3.08 19.00
CA LEU A 12 -21.27 -2.88 17.55
C LEU A 12 -20.33 -1.73 17.18
N SER A 13 -20.21 -0.71 18.02
CA SER A 13 -19.25 0.42 17.78
C SER A 13 -17.79 0.05 18.06
N LEU A 14 -17.52 -1.04 18.77
CA LEU A 14 -16.16 -1.52 19.05
C LEU A 14 -15.57 -2.39 17.91
N PHE A 15 -16.37 -2.79 16.93
CA PHE A 15 -15.93 -3.66 15.83
C PHE A 15 -15.56 -2.92 14.54
N SER A 16 -15.40 -1.60 14.55
CA SER A 16 -15.34 -0.81 13.31
C SER A 16 -14.06 -0.04 13.05
N CYS A 17 -12.93 -0.44 13.62
CA CYS A 17 -11.64 0.12 13.23
C CYS A 17 -10.59 -1.00 13.11
N SER A 18 -10.68 -1.80 12.05
CA SER A 18 -9.51 -2.57 11.62
C SER A 18 -8.53 -1.59 10.99
N GLU A 19 -7.29 -1.59 11.45
CA GLU A 19 -6.24 -0.81 10.81
C GLU A 19 -6.00 -1.32 9.37
N PRO A 20 -5.55 -0.46 8.44
CA PRO A 20 -5.19 -0.87 7.09
C PRO A 20 -4.21 -2.05 7.05
N SER A 21 -3.30 -2.14 8.02
CA SER A 21 -2.36 -3.26 8.15
C SER A 21 -3.06 -4.61 8.27
N ASP A 22 -4.06 -4.74 9.12
CA ASP A 22 -4.79 -6.00 9.34
C ASP A 22 -5.52 -6.45 8.07
N HIS A 23 -6.14 -5.50 7.37
CA HIS A 23 -6.86 -5.77 6.14
C HIS A 23 -5.91 -6.20 5.01
N ILE A 24 -4.80 -5.47 4.83
CA ILE A 24 -3.84 -5.74 3.76
C ILE A 24 -3.06 -7.01 4.03
N THR A 25 -2.55 -7.22 5.24
CA THR A 25 -1.78 -8.44 5.56
C THR A 25 -2.61 -9.71 5.42
N SER A 26 -3.89 -9.67 5.82
CA SER A 26 -4.78 -10.81 5.67
C SER A 26 -5.28 -11.03 4.24
N GLY A 27 -5.51 -9.95 3.47
CA GLY A 27 -6.03 -9.98 2.11
C GLY A 27 -4.96 -9.95 1.00
N PHE A 28 -3.68 -9.90 1.34
CA PHE A 28 -2.60 -9.70 0.37
C PHE A 28 -2.60 -10.74 -0.76
N ASN A 29 -2.77 -12.01 -0.44
CA ASN A 29 -2.78 -13.07 -1.45
C ASN A 29 -3.92 -12.92 -2.47
N GLU A 30 -5.05 -12.34 -2.06
CA GLU A 30 -6.19 -12.08 -2.94
C GLU A 30 -5.91 -10.88 -3.86
N MET A 31 -5.21 -9.86 -3.36
CA MET A 31 -4.83 -8.68 -4.12
C MET A 31 -3.64 -8.93 -5.07
N LYS A 32 -2.84 -9.96 -4.83
CA LYS A 32 -1.56 -10.18 -5.52
C LYS A 32 -1.68 -10.21 -7.04
N THR A 33 -2.71 -10.85 -7.58
CA THR A 33 -2.92 -10.90 -9.03
C THR A 33 -3.15 -9.51 -9.63
N ASP A 34 -3.93 -8.66 -8.97
CA ASP A 34 -4.16 -7.28 -9.43
C ASP A 34 -2.91 -6.41 -9.23
N LEU A 35 -2.13 -6.63 -8.18
CA LEU A 35 -0.85 -5.96 -7.96
C LEU A 35 0.18 -6.30 -9.05
N ASP A 36 0.28 -7.57 -9.45
CA ASP A 36 1.17 -7.98 -10.55
C ASP A 36 0.77 -7.31 -11.89
N LEU A 37 -0.53 -7.21 -12.16
CA LEU A 37 -1.04 -6.48 -13.34
C LEU A 37 -0.77 -4.98 -13.27
N ILE A 38 -0.80 -4.40 -12.08
CA ILE A 38 -0.50 -2.97 -11.86
C ILE A 38 0.97 -2.67 -12.17
N ILE A 39 1.91 -3.53 -11.77
CA ILE A 39 3.34 -3.37 -12.09
C ILE A 39 3.53 -3.22 -13.60
N GLU A 40 2.99 -4.15 -14.39
CA GLU A 40 3.09 -4.12 -15.85
C GLU A 40 2.42 -2.89 -16.46
N GLN A 41 1.25 -2.53 -15.95
CA GLN A 41 0.48 -1.42 -16.49
C GLN A 41 1.11 -0.07 -16.21
N LEU A 42 1.59 0.17 -14.98
CA LEU A 42 2.24 1.43 -14.61
C LEU A 42 3.55 1.62 -15.37
N ALA A 43 4.34 0.56 -15.58
CA ALA A 43 5.56 0.61 -16.38
C ALA A 43 5.32 1.12 -17.81
N THR A 44 4.10 0.94 -18.35
CA THR A 44 3.72 1.39 -19.68
C THR A 44 2.90 2.69 -19.69
N ASP A 45 2.54 3.23 -18.54
CA ASP A 45 1.77 4.47 -18.46
C ASP A 45 2.59 5.66 -18.98
N PRO A 46 2.09 6.39 -19.99
CA PRO A 46 2.84 7.47 -20.63
C PRO A 46 3.27 8.59 -19.68
N ILE A 47 2.58 8.80 -18.56
CA ILE A 47 2.91 9.85 -17.60
C ILE A 47 4.32 9.66 -17.02
N TYR A 48 4.79 8.43 -16.86
CA TYR A 48 6.09 8.14 -16.27
C TYR A 48 7.27 8.39 -17.20
N LYS A 49 7.04 8.67 -18.49
CA LYS A 49 8.09 9.19 -19.38
C LYS A 49 8.64 10.54 -18.91
N THR A 50 7.84 11.30 -18.17
CA THR A 50 8.18 12.65 -17.69
C THR A 50 8.15 12.78 -16.17
N LYS A 51 7.52 11.86 -15.47
CA LYS A 51 7.32 11.90 -14.01
C LYS A 51 7.94 10.71 -13.27
N LEU A 52 8.94 10.07 -13.83
CA LEU A 52 9.70 9.06 -13.10
C LEU A 52 10.33 9.68 -11.84
N ASN A 53 10.33 8.95 -10.72
CA ASN A 53 10.75 9.39 -9.38
C ASN A 53 9.97 10.61 -8.85
N LYS A 54 8.72 10.77 -9.25
CA LYS A 54 7.86 11.87 -8.79
C LYS A 54 6.51 11.35 -8.35
N PHE A 55 5.89 12.10 -7.44
CA PHE A 55 4.49 11.88 -7.05
C PHE A 55 3.57 12.11 -8.24
N VAL A 56 2.81 11.10 -8.62
CA VAL A 56 1.77 11.17 -9.65
C VAL A 56 0.43 10.97 -8.98
N ARG A 57 -0.47 11.93 -9.10
CA ARG A 57 -1.82 11.79 -8.58
C ARG A 57 -2.57 10.74 -9.39
N THR A 58 -3.45 10.00 -8.75
CA THR A 58 -4.24 8.95 -9.42
C THR A 58 -5.04 9.46 -10.61
N ASN A 59 -5.53 10.71 -10.56
CA ASN A 59 -6.28 11.33 -11.66
C ASN A 59 -5.41 11.72 -12.88
N GLU A 60 -4.08 11.73 -12.75
CA GLU A 60 -3.14 11.98 -13.84
C GLU A 60 -2.75 10.71 -14.62
N LEU A 61 -2.99 9.54 -14.03
CA LEU A 61 -2.76 8.24 -14.65
C LEU A 61 -3.76 8.00 -15.79
N ASN A 62 -3.38 7.15 -16.74
CA ASN A 62 -4.32 6.73 -17.78
C ASN A 62 -5.49 5.92 -17.17
N GLU A 63 -6.56 5.76 -17.95
CA GLU A 63 -7.79 5.10 -17.50
C GLU A 63 -7.54 3.67 -17.02
N LYS A 64 -6.74 2.90 -17.76
CA LYS A 64 -6.46 1.50 -17.44
C LYS A 64 -5.67 1.35 -16.14
N SER A 65 -4.69 2.23 -15.90
CA SER A 65 -3.94 2.28 -14.62
C SER A 65 -4.88 2.58 -13.45
N ARG A 66 -5.79 3.53 -13.62
CA ARG A 66 -6.80 3.88 -12.59
C ARG A 66 -7.77 2.74 -12.31
N GLU A 67 -8.26 2.06 -13.36
CA GLU A 67 -9.17 0.92 -13.20
C GLU A 67 -8.53 -0.21 -12.39
N LEU A 68 -7.25 -0.51 -12.64
CA LEU A 68 -6.52 -1.53 -11.90
C LEU A 68 -6.32 -1.12 -10.43
N LEU A 69 -5.92 0.13 -10.17
CA LEU A 69 -5.79 0.64 -8.80
C LEU A 69 -7.11 0.58 -8.03
N ASN A 70 -8.24 0.87 -8.69
CA ASN A 70 -9.56 0.79 -8.07
C ASN A 70 -10.02 -0.64 -7.74
N ARG A 71 -9.38 -1.68 -8.28
CA ARG A 71 -9.65 -3.07 -7.89
C ARG A 71 -8.98 -3.45 -6.58
N LEU A 72 -7.89 -2.76 -6.23
CA LEU A 72 -7.30 -2.90 -4.92
C LEU A 72 -8.30 -2.33 -3.90
N ASP A 73 -8.67 -3.11 -2.93
CA ASP A 73 -9.57 -2.66 -1.85
C ASP A 73 -8.84 -1.72 -0.87
N LEU A 74 -8.17 -0.70 -1.44
CA LEU A 74 -7.45 0.34 -0.73
C LEU A 74 -8.26 1.63 -0.74
N LYS A 75 -8.48 2.20 0.46
CA LYS A 75 -9.18 3.49 0.57
C LYS A 75 -8.29 4.63 0.14
N ASP A 76 -8.87 5.57 -0.60
CA ASP A 76 -8.27 6.88 -0.86
C ASP A 76 -6.81 6.77 -1.34
N ILE A 77 -6.58 6.16 -2.52
CA ILE A 77 -5.28 6.16 -3.16
C ILE A 77 -5.03 7.56 -3.71
N TYR A 78 -4.02 8.26 -3.18
CA TYR A 78 -3.70 9.65 -3.55
C TYR A 78 -2.63 9.74 -4.62
N TYR A 79 -1.54 9.01 -4.41
CA TYR A 79 -0.35 9.10 -5.23
C TYR A 79 0.19 7.73 -5.58
N VAL A 80 0.82 7.66 -6.75
CA VAL A 80 1.64 6.52 -7.17
C VAL A 80 2.98 7.05 -7.64
N ILE A 81 4.06 6.44 -7.15
CA ILE A 81 5.43 6.76 -7.56
C ILE A 81 6.00 5.55 -8.28
N LEU A 82 6.60 5.79 -9.43
CA LEU A 82 7.43 4.83 -10.14
C LEU A 82 8.88 5.30 -10.03
N SER A 83 9.76 4.44 -9.56
CA SER A 83 11.17 4.76 -9.34
C SER A 83 12.08 3.75 -10.01
N SER A 84 13.28 4.21 -10.39
CA SER A 84 14.31 3.28 -10.84
C SER A 84 14.80 2.44 -9.67
N PRO A 85 14.92 1.12 -9.84
CA PRO A 85 15.38 0.25 -8.78
C PRO A 85 16.86 0.49 -8.46
N ASN A 86 17.23 0.20 -7.22
CA ASN A 86 18.62 0.32 -6.75
C ASN A 86 19.50 -0.88 -7.15
N CYS A 87 18.94 -1.92 -7.76
CA CYS A 87 19.67 -3.07 -8.25
C CYS A 87 19.80 -3.04 -9.78
N THR A 88 20.89 -3.60 -10.30
CA THR A 88 21.21 -3.62 -11.73
C THR A 88 20.64 -4.85 -12.47
N GLU A 89 20.07 -5.79 -11.75
CA GLU A 89 19.67 -7.11 -12.29
C GLU A 89 18.28 -7.12 -12.91
N THR A 90 17.48 -6.08 -12.68
CA THR A 90 16.11 -6.01 -13.19
C THR A 90 15.87 -4.77 -14.05
N LYS A 91 14.88 -4.87 -14.93
CA LYS A 91 14.32 -3.75 -15.71
C LYS A 91 12.99 -3.27 -15.13
N GLU A 92 12.50 -3.91 -14.08
CA GLU A 92 11.28 -3.52 -13.40
C GLU A 92 11.49 -2.27 -12.56
N PHE A 93 10.42 -1.54 -12.30
CA PHE A 93 10.46 -0.34 -11.47
C PHE A 93 10.08 -0.66 -10.03
N GLU A 94 10.62 0.11 -9.09
CA GLU A 94 10.02 0.20 -7.77
C GLU A 94 8.70 0.96 -7.86
N ILE A 95 7.70 0.51 -7.10
CA ILE A 95 6.37 1.12 -7.06
C ILE A 95 6.02 1.44 -5.62
N GLU A 96 5.51 2.63 -5.42
CA GLU A 96 4.96 3.07 -4.14
C GLU A 96 3.55 3.60 -4.34
N ILE A 97 2.58 3.01 -3.66
CA ILE A 97 1.18 3.42 -3.66
C ILE A 97 0.88 4.03 -2.31
N ILE A 98 0.50 5.31 -2.29
CA ILE A 98 0.19 6.06 -1.08
C ILE A 98 -1.33 6.21 -0.96
N PHE A 99 -1.88 5.75 0.16
CA PHE A 99 -3.32 5.65 0.38
C PHE A 99 -3.69 5.91 1.84
N ASN A 100 -4.95 6.19 2.11
CA ASN A 100 -5.54 6.37 3.44
C ASN A 100 -4.67 7.23 4.39
N GLY A 101 -4.24 8.41 3.91
CA GLY A 101 -3.32 9.29 4.62
C GLY A 101 -1.87 8.93 4.35
N ASP A 102 -1.16 8.37 5.34
CA ASP A 102 0.29 8.11 5.27
C ASP A 102 0.63 6.62 5.20
N TRP A 103 -0.27 5.79 4.69
CA TRP A 103 0.00 4.39 4.43
C TRP A 103 0.63 4.20 3.06
N HIS A 104 1.67 3.38 3.00
CA HIS A 104 2.47 3.14 1.81
C HIS A 104 2.55 1.63 1.52
N LEU A 105 2.06 1.22 0.36
CA LEU A 105 2.25 -0.13 -0.17
C LEU A 105 3.34 -0.09 -1.23
N ASN A 106 4.44 -0.79 -0.98
CA ASN A 106 5.64 -0.71 -1.79
C ASN A 106 5.98 -2.05 -2.45
N TYR A 107 6.38 -1.98 -3.71
CA TYR A 107 7.00 -3.05 -4.47
C TYR A 107 8.48 -2.73 -4.73
N ASN A 108 9.36 -3.64 -4.34
CA ASN A 108 10.79 -3.55 -4.63
C ASN A 108 11.23 -4.76 -5.47
N PRO A 109 11.55 -4.59 -6.76
CA PRO A 109 11.95 -5.68 -7.64
C PRO A 109 13.29 -6.32 -7.23
N CYS A 110 14.09 -5.63 -6.43
CA CYS A 110 15.35 -6.14 -5.88
C CYS A 110 15.14 -7.07 -4.67
N GLY A 111 13.91 -7.23 -4.22
CA GLY A 111 13.59 -7.89 -2.97
C GLY A 111 13.88 -7.01 -1.74
N MET A 112 13.41 -7.47 -0.61
CA MET A 112 13.59 -6.77 0.66
C MET A 112 14.68 -7.45 1.49
N THR A 113 15.55 -6.64 2.11
CA THR A 113 16.60 -7.11 3.00
C THR A 113 16.37 -6.68 4.45
N PHE A 114 15.43 -5.76 4.69
CA PHE A 114 15.23 -5.13 6.01
C PHE A 114 14.05 -5.71 6.81
N ILE A 115 13.16 -6.43 6.15
CA ILE A 115 12.03 -7.10 6.79
C ILE A 115 11.70 -8.38 6.04
N SER A 116 11.50 -9.48 6.75
CA SER A 116 11.13 -10.77 6.16
C SER A 116 9.61 -10.86 5.91
N PRO A 117 9.16 -11.66 4.94
CA PRO A 117 7.74 -11.93 4.75
C PRO A 117 7.05 -12.41 6.03
N GLY A 118 5.93 -11.79 6.38
CA GLY A 118 5.17 -12.10 7.58
C GLY A 118 5.70 -11.47 8.87
N GLU A 119 6.82 -10.76 8.82
CA GLU A 119 7.36 -10.03 9.96
C GLU A 119 6.78 -8.61 10.05
N HIS A 120 6.68 -8.12 11.27
CA HIS A 120 6.41 -6.73 11.61
C HIS A 120 7.67 -6.13 12.23
N SER A 121 8.01 -4.91 11.85
CA SER A 121 9.15 -4.17 12.39
C SER A 121 8.73 -2.76 12.77
N GLU A 122 9.22 -2.31 13.93
CA GLU A 122 9.12 -0.93 14.39
C GLU A 122 10.52 -0.31 14.37
N MET A 123 10.66 0.84 13.74
CA MET A 123 11.91 1.60 13.72
C MET A 123 11.82 2.69 14.78
N ASP A 124 12.58 2.54 15.88
CA ASP A 124 12.50 3.36 17.09
C ASP A 124 12.71 4.86 16.88
N ASP A 125 13.52 5.25 15.90
CA ASP A 125 13.91 6.66 15.72
C ASP A 125 12.89 7.49 14.91
N HIS A 126 11.89 6.85 14.27
CA HIS A 126 11.02 7.54 13.31
C HIS A 126 9.55 7.14 13.37
N PHE A 127 9.14 6.41 14.39
CA PHE A 127 7.76 5.91 14.50
C PHE A 127 7.24 5.25 13.21
N ILE A 128 8.15 4.58 12.47
CA ILE A 128 7.81 3.85 11.26
C ILE A 128 7.49 2.41 11.64
N GLU A 129 6.31 1.98 11.30
CA GLU A 129 5.92 0.57 11.37
C GLU A 129 5.90 -0.03 9.97
N SER A 130 6.40 -1.25 9.84
CA SER A 130 6.51 -1.96 8.57
C SER A 130 6.07 -3.42 8.69
N TRP A 131 5.45 -3.93 7.63
CA TRP A 131 5.00 -5.33 7.50
C TRP A 131 5.51 -5.89 6.19
N GLY A 132 6.26 -6.99 6.25
CA GLY A 132 6.63 -7.77 5.07
C GLY A 132 5.43 -8.59 4.58
N LEU A 133 5.05 -8.43 3.32
CA LEU A 133 3.92 -9.13 2.71
C LEU A 133 4.40 -10.36 1.93
N ASP A 134 5.41 -10.17 1.08
CA ASP A 134 6.17 -11.26 0.45
C ASP A 134 7.64 -10.82 0.24
N SER A 135 8.39 -11.48 -0.63
CA SER A 135 9.80 -11.15 -0.88
C SER A 135 10.02 -9.80 -1.55
N HIS A 136 8.98 -9.18 -2.13
CA HIS A 136 9.07 -7.94 -2.90
C HIS A 136 8.10 -6.86 -2.43
N TRP A 137 6.99 -7.25 -1.80
CA TRP A 137 5.96 -6.33 -1.32
C TRP A 137 6.05 -6.11 0.18
N TYR A 138 5.90 -4.87 0.61
CA TYR A 138 5.80 -4.49 2.00
C TYR A 138 4.86 -3.30 2.19
N LEU A 139 4.31 -3.22 3.38
CA LEU A 139 3.46 -2.12 3.85
C LEU A 139 4.23 -1.34 4.90
N TRP A 140 4.10 -0.02 4.92
CA TRP A 140 4.62 0.80 6.01
C TRP A 140 3.77 2.04 6.27
N VAL A 141 3.91 2.60 7.45
CA VAL A 141 3.26 3.84 7.88
C VAL A 141 4.20 4.65 8.76
N ASN A 142 4.16 5.97 8.62
CA ASN A 142 4.84 6.88 9.53
C ASN A 142 3.82 7.40 10.57
N ARG A 143 3.98 7.01 11.83
CA ARG A 143 3.07 7.39 12.92
C ARG A 143 3.30 8.82 13.46
N ASP A 144 4.40 9.49 13.11
CA ASP A 144 4.68 10.86 13.53
C ASP A 144 3.65 11.89 13.06
N PHE A 145 2.94 11.58 11.98
CA PHE A 145 1.96 12.48 11.36
C PHE A 145 0.50 12.16 11.72
N ILE A 146 0.26 11.12 12.53
CA ILE A 146 -1.07 10.78 13.01
C ILE A 146 -1.31 11.53 14.33
N GLY A 147 -1.55 12.81 14.22
CA GLY A 147 -1.90 13.73 15.32
C GLY A 147 -3.36 14.17 15.23
#